data_a43197aa4f1600f38b29298e9db9d5ae
#
_entry.id   a43197aa4f1600f38b29298e9db9d5ae
#
_cell.length_a   1.000
_cell.length_b   1.000
_cell.length_c   1.000
_cell.angle_alpha   90.00
_cell.angle_beta   90.00
_cell.angle_gamma   90.00
#
_symmetry.space_group_name_H-M   'P 1'
#
loop_
_entity.id
_entity.type
_entity.pdbx_description
1 polymer ?
#
loop_
_entity_poly.entity_id
_entity_poly.type
_entity_poly.pdbx_seq_one_letter_code
_entity_poly.pdbx_strand_id
1 'polypeptide(L)'
;MNRAEEISIQTFLDMTVDLNGLILKNPITVASGTYGFGREYSEFIDLNCLSAISVKGLTLERREGNEGTRMVETPMGMLNSVGLQNPGVHAFIRDEIPFLRTFDLKIIANINGNTIEEYCEMARILSDVNVDSIELNISC
;
A
#
# COMPACT_ATOMS: atom_id res chain seq x y z
N MET A 1 -52.88 13.37 17.95
CA MET A 1 -51.93 12.26 18.02
C MET A 1 -50.64 12.74 17.35
N ASN A 2 -49.71 13.22 18.15
CA ASN A 2 -48.40 13.68 17.66
C ASN A 2 -47.50 12.44 17.41
N ARG A 3 -47.12 12.25 16.16
CA ARG A 3 -45.95 11.38 15.86
C ARG A 3 -44.72 12.15 16.32
N ALA A 4 -44.10 11.63 17.33
CA ALA A 4 -42.74 12.05 17.70
C ALA A 4 -41.84 11.72 16.49
N GLU A 5 -41.23 12.75 15.92
CA GLU A 5 -40.13 12.59 14.99
C GLU A 5 -38.97 12.00 15.79
N GLU A 6 -38.67 10.72 15.56
CA GLU A 6 -37.41 10.13 16.02
C GLU A 6 -36.28 10.84 15.27
N ILE A 7 -35.65 11.79 15.93
CA ILE A 7 -34.39 12.36 15.48
C ILE A 7 -33.33 11.25 15.70
N SER A 8 -33.04 10.51 14.65
CA SER A 8 -31.91 9.61 14.60
C SER A 8 -30.64 10.47 14.68
N ILE A 9 -30.10 10.64 15.88
CA ILE A 9 -28.76 11.19 16.06
C ILE A 9 -27.79 10.09 15.61
N GLN A 10 -27.42 10.12 14.35
CA GLN A 10 -26.36 9.28 13.82
C GLN A 10 -25.03 9.86 14.38
N THR A 11 -24.59 9.36 15.51
CA THR A 11 -23.31 9.71 16.07
C THR A 11 -22.23 9.08 15.18
N PHE A 12 -21.62 9.86 14.28
CA PHE A 12 -20.46 9.42 13.53
C PHE A 12 -19.29 9.37 14.50
N LEU A 13 -18.76 8.17 14.72
CA LEU A 13 -17.53 8.00 15.46
C LEU A 13 -16.37 8.53 14.60
N ASP A 14 -15.63 9.51 15.12
CA ASP A 14 -14.40 9.95 14.49
C ASP A 14 -13.32 8.88 14.71
N MET A 15 -12.85 8.28 13.62
CA MET A 15 -11.80 7.26 13.62
C MET A 15 -10.50 7.78 13.01
N THR A 16 -10.40 9.10 12.81
CA THR A 16 -9.23 9.75 12.21
C THR A 16 -7.98 9.50 13.06
N VAL A 17 -6.87 9.21 12.40
CA VAL A 17 -5.55 9.02 13.01
C VAL A 17 -4.56 9.98 12.38
N ASP A 18 -3.81 10.71 13.20
CA ASP A 18 -2.70 11.55 12.76
C ASP A 18 -1.37 10.83 13.01
N LEU A 19 -0.68 10.47 11.92
CA LEU A 19 0.66 9.92 11.94
C LEU A 19 1.67 11.03 11.62
N ASN A 20 1.85 11.95 12.55
CA ASN A 20 2.77 13.08 12.43
C ASN A 20 2.59 13.88 11.14
N GLY A 21 1.34 14.25 10.85
CA GLY A 21 0.94 15.02 9.67
C GLY A 21 0.38 14.19 8.50
N LEU A 22 0.55 12.88 8.48
CA LEU A 22 -0.18 11.99 7.58
C LEU A 22 -1.54 11.66 8.20
N ILE A 23 -2.57 12.34 7.76
CA ILE A 23 -3.93 12.15 8.28
C ILE A 23 -4.58 10.95 7.59
N LEU A 24 -4.95 9.96 8.38
CA LEU A 24 -5.68 8.76 7.98
C LEU A 24 -7.14 8.87 8.42
N LYS A 25 -8.10 8.57 7.55
CA LYS A 25 -9.53 8.64 7.85
C LYS A 25 -10.02 7.60 8.85
N ASN A 26 -9.27 6.52 9.02
CA ASN A 26 -9.49 5.46 10.01
C ASN A 26 -8.16 4.71 10.26
N PRO A 27 -8.04 3.87 11.31
CA PRO A 27 -6.79 3.18 11.64
C PRO A 27 -6.49 1.94 10.77
N ILE A 28 -7.28 1.64 9.75
CA ILE A 28 -7.12 0.43 8.95
C ILE A 28 -6.23 0.70 7.75
N THR A 29 -5.08 0.04 7.74
CA THR A 29 -4.12 0.05 6.62
C THR A 29 -3.71 -1.38 6.29
N VAL A 30 -3.10 -1.58 5.14
CA VAL A 30 -2.53 -2.86 4.75
C VAL A 30 -1.02 -2.77 4.63
N ALA A 31 -0.33 -3.81 5.12
CA ALA A 31 1.13 -3.86 5.11
C ALA A 31 1.68 -4.14 3.71
N SER A 32 2.90 -3.67 3.46
CA SER A 32 3.60 -3.92 2.20
C SER A 32 3.74 -5.42 1.91
N GLY A 33 3.59 -5.76 0.64
CA GLY A 33 3.68 -7.15 0.17
C GLY A 33 2.46 -8.03 0.43
N THR A 34 1.43 -7.56 1.14
CA THR A 34 0.21 -8.33 1.41
C THR A 34 -0.89 -8.05 0.39
N TYR A 35 -0.93 -6.84 -0.16
CA TYR A 35 -1.96 -6.38 -1.11
C TYR A 35 -1.42 -6.03 -2.50
N GLY A 36 -0.14 -6.33 -2.79
CA GLY A 36 0.47 -5.94 -4.05
C GLY A 36 0.36 -4.43 -4.29
N PHE A 37 -0.33 -4.06 -5.36
CA PHE A 37 -0.73 -2.68 -5.68
C PHE A 37 -2.26 -2.48 -5.58
N GLY A 38 -2.96 -3.40 -4.92
CA GLY A 38 -4.40 -3.32 -4.67
C GLY A 38 -5.30 -3.81 -5.81
N ARG A 39 -4.78 -4.02 -7.02
CA ARG A 39 -5.61 -4.39 -8.19
C ARG A 39 -6.41 -5.66 -7.98
N GLU A 40 -5.72 -6.74 -7.59
CA GLU A 40 -6.35 -8.03 -7.38
C GLU A 40 -7.38 -7.97 -6.24
N TYR A 41 -7.10 -7.22 -5.20
CA TYR A 41 -7.99 -7.09 -4.05
C TYR A 41 -9.18 -6.18 -4.31
N SER A 42 -9.08 -5.22 -5.24
CA SER A 42 -10.19 -4.36 -5.62
C SER A 42 -11.37 -5.11 -6.25
N GLU A 43 -11.15 -6.34 -6.71
CA GLU A 43 -12.20 -7.21 -7.21
C GLU A 43 -13.05 -7.85 -6.08
N PHE A 44 -12.53 -7.89 -4.86
CA PHE A 44 -13.16 -8.55 -3.72
C PHE A 44 -13.64 -7.59 -2.64
N ILE A 45 -12.97 -6.45 -2.49
CA ILE A 45 -13.32 -5.44 -1.49
C ILE A 45 -13.28 -4.03 -2.11
N ASP A 46 -14.11 -3.15 -1.56
CA ASP A 46 -13.99 -1.72 -1.85
C ASP A 46 -12.76 -1.14 -1.13
N LEU A 47 -11.73 -0.78 -1.89
CA LEU A 47 -10.50 -0.20 -1.33
C LEU A 47 -10.75 1.14 -0.62
N ASN A 48 -11.90 1.80 -0.85
CA ASN A 48 -12.28 2.99 -0.10
C ASN A 48 -12.51 2.72 1.40
N CYS A 49 -12.66 1.47 1.84
CA CYS A 49 -12.72 1.16 3.28
C CYS A 49 -11.36 1.27 3.97
N LEU A 50 -10.26 1.22 3.22
CA LEU A 50 -8.90 1.38 3.74
C LEU A 50 -8.55 2.86 3.85
N SER A 51 -7.78 3.19 4.87
CA SER A 51 -7.20 4.52 5.04
C SER A 51 -5.92 4.72 4.25
N ALA A 52 -5.11 3.67 4.17
CA ALA A 52 -3.89 3.66 3.40
C ALA A 52 -3.57 2.27 2.86
N ILE A 53 -2.78 2.23 1.80
CA ILE A 53 -2.12 1.05 1.27
C ILE A 53 -0.61 1.26 1.28
N SER A 54 0.14 0.39 2.00
CA SER A 54 1.58 0.26 1.79
C SER A 54 1.80 -0.72 0.65
N VAL A 55 2.27 -0.21 -0.49
CA VAL A 55 2.39 -1.01 -1.72
C VAL A 55 3.53 -2.03 -1.63
N LYS A 56 3.54 -2.96 -2.56
CA LYS A 56 4.66 -3.92 -2.73
C LYS A 56 5.98 -3.17 -2.83
N GLY A 57 7.00 -3.67 -2.13
CA GLY A 57 8.35 -3.09 -2.15
C GLY A 57 8.86 -2.88 -3.57
N LEU A 58 9.25 -1.65 -3.84
CA LEU A 58 9.74 -1.17 -5.13
C LEU A 58 11.26 -1.15 -5.14
N THR A 59 11.85 -1.47 -6.27
CA THR A 59 13.27 -1.23 -6.57
C THR A 59 13.40 -0.17 -7.66
N LEU A 60 14.58 0.40 -7.83
CA LEU A 60 14.82 1.40 -8.86
C LEU A 60 14.48 0.84 -10.24
N GLU A 61 15.03 -0.33 -10.55
CA GLU A 61 14.74 -1.09 -11.76
C GLU A 61 13.78 -2.25 -11.48
N ARG A 62 13.16 -2.79 -12.52
CA ARG A 62 12.32 -3.98 -12.43
C ARG A 62 13.10 -5.16 -11.87
N ARG A 63 12.49 -5.94 -10.98
CA ARG A 63 13.04 -7.16 -10.40
C ARG A 63 12.12 -8.34 -10.67
N GLU A 64 12.63 -9.37 -11.31
CA GLU A 64 11.88 -10.58 -11.68
C GLU A 64 11.65 -11.53 -10.50
N GLY A 65 12.38 -11.33 -9.39
CA GLY A 65 12.38 -12.24 -8.26
C GLY A 65 13.30 -13.45 -8.47
N ASN A 66 13.19 -14.43 -7.57
CA ASN A 66 14.01 -15.62 -7.63
C ASN A 66 13.56 -16.58 -8.74
N GLU A 67 14.49 -17.33 -9.31
CA GLU A 67 14.21 -18.38 -10.26
C GLU A 67 13.67 -19.65 -9.58
N GLY A 68 13.02 -20.52 -10.36
CA GLY A 68 12.51 -21.81 -9.92
C GLY A 68 11.24 -21.73 -9.07
N THR A 69 11.05 -22.71 -8.18
CA THR A 69 9.89 -22.79 -7.31
C THR A 69 9.96 -21.77 -6.19
N ARG A 70 9.01 -20.84 -6.14
CA ARG A 70 9.01 -19.72 -5.20
C ARG A 70 8.08 -19.90 -4.00
N MET A 71 7.15 -20.86 -4.08
CA MET A 71 6.20 -21.17 -3.03
C MET A 71 6.00 -22.68 -2.93
N VAL A 72 6.03 -23.22 -1.70
CA VAL A 72 5.84 -24.64 -1.41
C VAL A 72 4.94 -24.79 -0.20
N GLU A 73 3.89 -25.58 -0.33
CA GLU A 73 3.07 -25.99 0.81
C GLU A 73 3.82 -26.97 1.72
N THR A 74 3.58 -26.83 3.02
CA THR A 74 4.05 -27.76 4.03
C THR A 74 2.87 -28.16 4.92
N PRO A 75 2.95 -29.25 5.72
CA PRO A 75 1.87 -29.64 6.63
C PRO A 75 1.46 -28.56 7.64
N MET A 76 2.32 -27.57 7.90
CA MET A 76 2.12 -26.53 8.89
C MET A 76 1.95 -25.12 8.29
N GLY A 77 1.91 -24.99 6.96
CA GLY A 77 1.78 -23.70 6.30
C GLY A 77 2.47 -23.64 4.94
N MET A 78 3.05 -22.49 4.61
CA MET A 78 3.66 -22.23 3.31
C MET A 78 5.05 -21.61 3.48
N LEU A 79 6.02 -22.13 2.74
CA LEU A 79 7.33 -21.51 2.57
C LEU A 79 7.35 -20.68 1.29
N ASN A 80 7.95 -19.52 1.32
CA ASN A 80 8.12 -18.72 0.11
C ASN A 80 9.53 -18.15 -0.02
N SER A 81 9.94 -17.93 -1.26
CA SER A 81 11.18 -17.28 -1.66
C SER A 81 10.93 -16.47 -2.93
N VAL A 82 10.04 -15.49 -2.86
CA VAL A 82 9.60 -14.71 -4.04
C VAL A 82 10.72 -13.83 -4.58
N GLY A 83 11.59 -13.29 -3.73
CA GLY A 83 12.74 -12.50 -4.16
C GLY A 83 12.38 -11.07 -4.57
N LEU A 84 11.41 -10.46 -3.88
CA LEU A 84 10.99 -9.06 -4.07
C LEU A 84 10.63 -8.73 -5.53
N GLN A 85 9.91 -9.60 -6.20
CA GLN A 85 9.40 -9.35 -7.56
C GLN A 85 8.57 -8.08 -7.58
N ASN A 86 8.93 -7.12 -8.44
CA ASN A 86 8.21 -5.86 -8.58
C ASN A 86 8.52 -5.20 -9.94
N PRO A 87 7.67 -4.28 -10.43
CA PRO A 87 7.82 -3.68 -11.75
C PRO A 87 8.86 -2.56 -11.83
N GLY A 88 9.45 -2.15 -10.69
CA GLY A 88 10.30 -0.97 -10.57
C GLY A 88 9.51 0.32 -10.36
N VAL A 89 10.21 1.34 -9.82
CA VAL A 89 9.58 2.62 -9.43
C VAL A 89 8.91 3.35 -10.59
N HIS A 90 9.51 3.33 -11.78
CA HIS A 90 8.96 4.04 -12.94
C HIS A 90 7.66 3.44 -13.47
N ALA A 91 7.55 2.10 -13.48
CA ALA A 91 6.32 1.42 -13.88
C ALA A 91 5.22 1.63 -12.81
N PHE A 92 5.57 1.61 -11.54
CA PHE A 92 4.65 1.95 -10.45
C PHE A 92 4.04 3.35 -10.63
N ILE A 93 4.87 4.34 -10.92
CA ILE A 93 4.41 5.72 -11.14
C ILE A 93 3.46 5.81 -12.33
N ARG A 94 3.81 5.14 -13.43
CA ARG A 94 3.04 5.21 -14.68
C ARG A 94 1.70 4.47 -14.59
N ASP A 95 1.69 3.30 -13.97
CA ASP A 95 0.58 2.35 -14.10
C ASP A 95 -0.25 2.23 -12.81
N GLU A 96 0.40 2.26 -11.64
CA GLU A 96 -0.26 1.93 -10.37
C GLU A 96 -0.75 3.18 -9.61
N ILE A 97 -0.01 4.27 -9.60
CA ILE A 97 -0.46 5.51 -8.95
C ILE A 97 -1.78 6.01 -9.55
N PRO A 98 -1.96 6.10 -10.88
CA PRO A 98 -3.24 6.53 -11.45
C PRO A 98 -4.42 5.64 -11.04
N PHE A 99 -4.20 4.33 -10.95
CA PHE A 99 -5.22 3.40 -10.48
C PHE A 99 -5.56 3.64 -9.00
N LEU A 100 -4.56 3.68 -8.13
CA LEU A 100 -4.77 3.89 -6.69
C LEU A 100 -5.44 5.23 -6.37
N ARG A 101 -5.17 6.27 -7.17
CA ARG A 101 -5.80 7.58 -7.02
C ARG A 101 -7.25 7.65 -7.46
N THR A 102 -7.83 6.56 -7.96
CA THR A 102 -9.29 6.45 -8.14
C THR A 102 -10.01 6.17 -6.82
N PHE A 103 -9.30 5.79 -5.76
CA PHE A 103 -9.83 5.51 -4.43
C PHE A 103 -9.46 6.61 -3.43
N ASP A 104 -10.31 6.78 -2.42
CA ASP A 104 -10.05 7.68 -1.29
C ASP A 104 -9.17 6.97 -0.24
N LEU A 105 -7.89 6.83 -0.53
CA LEU A 105 -6.88 6.25 0.36
C LEU A 105 -5.53 6.92 0.21
N LYS A 106 -4.68 6.77 1.22
CA LYS A 106 -3.28 7.22 1.20
C LYS A 106 -2.39 6.15 0.57
N ILE A 107 -1.45 6.58 -0.27
CA ILE A 107 -0.46 5.72 -0.92
C ILE A 107 0.86 5.85 -0.16
N ILE A 108 1.30 4.75 0.46
CA ILE A 108 2.60 4.63 1.11
C ILE A 108 3.49 3.82 0.18
N ALA A 109 4.45 4.47 -0.44
CA ALA A 109 5.39 3.83 -1.35
C ALA A 109 6.49 3.11 -0.55
N ASN A 110 6.45 1.77 -0.52
CA ASN A 110 7.51 0.99 0.09
C ASN A 110 8.69 0.88 -0.89
N ILE A 111 9.90 1.29 -0.47
CA ILE A 111 11.10 1.25 -1.29
C ILE A 111 12.16 0.35 -0.70
N ASN A 112 12.85 -0.40 -1.56
CA ASN A 112 13.95 -1.28 -1.22
C ASN A 112 15.13 -1.06 -2.18
N GLY A 113 16.28 -0.71 -1.63
CA GLY A 113 17.52 -0.54 -2.37
C GLY A 113 18.61 -1.48 -1.85
N ASN A 114 19.59 -1.77 -2.69
CA ASN A 114 20.79 -2.51 -2.30
C ASN A 114 21.86 -1.56 -1.75
N THR A 115 21.77 -0.26 -2.06
CA THR A 115 22.70 0.78 -1.61
C THR A 115 21.95 2.01 -1.11
N ILE A 116 22.62 2.86 -0.35
CA ILE A 116 22.05 4.12 0.13
C ILE A 116 21.66 5.03 -1.05
N GLU A 117 22.47 5.01 -2.10
CA GLU A 117 22.24 5.81 -3.31
C GLU A 117 20.96 5.43 -4.01
N GLU A 118 20.62 4.12 -4.10
CA GLU A 118 19.35 3.64 -4.66
C GLU A 118 18.15 4.12 -3.84
N TYR A 119 18.23 4.08 -2.49
CA TYR A 119 17.19 4.64 -1.63
C TYR A 119 17.02 6.14 -1.85
N CYS A 120 18.12 6.89 -1.91
CA CYS A 120 18.08 8.33 -2.13
C CYS A 120 17.48 8.67 -3.50
N GLU A 121 17.83 7.92 -4.53
CA GLU A 121 17.30 8.14 -5.89
C GLU A 121 15.80 7.84 -5.95
N MET A 122 15.34 6.71 -5.42
CA MET A 122 13.90 6.39 -5.37
C MET A 122 13.13 7.41 -4.55
N ALA A 123 13.67 7.84 -3.40
CA ALA A 123 13.03 8.86 -2.58
C ALA A 123 12.89 10.19 -3.34
N ARG A 124 13.91 10.59 -4.10
CA ARG A 124 13.87 11.80 -4.95
C ARG A 124 12.81 11.67 -6.04
N ILE A 125 12.80 10.55 -6.78
CA ILE A 125 11.81 10.30 -7.82
C ILE A 125 10.38 10.33 -7.24
N LEU A 126 10.16 9.70 -6.09
CA LEU A 126 8.84 9.62 -5.46
C LEU A 126 8.40 10.93 -4.79
N SER A 127 9.33 11.81 -4.43
CA SER A 127 9.00 13.13 -3.89
C SER A 127 8.38 14.07 -4.93
N ASP A 128 8.62 13.80 -6.21
CA ASP A 128 8.08 14.60 -7.32
C ASP A 128 6.74 14.07 -7.85
N VAL A 129 6.23 12.98 -7.25
CA VAL A 129 4.98 12.36 -7.68
C VAL A 129 3.95 12.31 -6.55
N ASN A 130 2.72 12.00 -6.93
CA ASN A 130 1.59 12.02 -6.01
C ASN A 130 1.53 10.73 -5.13
N VAL A 131 2.47 10.58 -4.18
CA VAL A 131 2.42 9.62 -3.07
C VAL A 131 2.31 10.39 -1.75
N ASP A 132 1.69 9.79 -0.73
CA ASP A 132 1.45 10.46 0.55
C ASP A 132 2.58 10.24 1.54
N SER A 133 3.30 9.13 1.43
CA SER A 133 4.44 8.78 2.29
C SER A 133 5.36 7.77 1.60
N ILE A 134 6.58 7.67 2.12
CA ILE A 134 7.59 6.68 1.72
C ILE A 134 7.92 5.81 2.93
N GLU A 135 7.87 4.49 2.73
CA GLU A 135 8.28 3.49 3.72
C GLU A 135 9.63 2.89 3.31
N LEU A 136 10.63 3.02 4.17
CA LEU A 136 11.95 2.43 3.92
C LEU A 136 11.94 0.95 4.33
N ASN A 137 12.10 0.04 3.38
CA ASN A 137 12.26 -1.37 3.66
C ASN A 137 13.74 -1.68 3.95
N ILE A 138 14.04 -1.91 5.21
CA ILE A 138 15.39 -2.23 5.70
C ILE A 138 15.47 -3.65 6.26
N SER A 139 14.46 -4.49 6.03
CA SER A 139 14.33 -5.81 6.64
C SER A 139 14.37 -6.98 5.66
N CYS A 140 14.30 -6.73 4.35
CA CYS A 140 14.33 -7.75 3.30
C CYS A 140 15.62 -7.75 2.51
#